data_95a99a192e6904995aa340aa9ce45836
#
_entry.id   95a99a192e6904995aa340aa9ce45836
#
_cell.length_a   1.000
_cell.length_b   1.000
_cell.length_c   1.000
_cell.angle_alpha   90.00
_cell.angle_beta   90.00
_cell.angle_gamma   90.00
#
_symmetry.space_group_name_H-M   'P 1'
#
loop_
_entity.id
_entity.type
_entity.pdbx_description
1 polymer ?
#
loop_
_entity_poly.entity_id
_entity_poly.type
_entity_poly.pdbx_seq_one_letter_code
_entity_poly.pdbx_strand_id
1 'polypeptide(L)'
;MLVRLLFASRAAEPAAATIASICQHSQPRNAERGITGVLVCGDGVFMQAIEGGRAAVNSLYGEILRDARHRDVVLLHYEEITERRFVG
;
A
#
# COMPACT_ATOMS: atom_id res chain seq x y z
N MET A 1 -11.85 12.99 6.22
CA MET A 1 -10.44 13.39 6.49
C MET A 1 -9.49 12.52 5.72
N LEU A 2 -8.60 13.12 4.96
CA LEU A 2 -7.59 12.40 4.19
C LEU A 2 -6.35 12.14 5.02
N VAL A 3 -5.73 10.99 4.81
CA VAL A 3 -4.45 10.63 5.42
C VAL A 3 -3.52 10.08 4.36
N ARG A 4 -2.21 10.13 4.65
CA ARG A 4 -1.17 9.50 3.86
C ARG A 4 -0.43 8.52 4.78
N LEU A 5 -0.27 7.29 4.32
CA LEU A 5 0.43 6.25 5.05
C LEU A 5 1.55 5.71 4.16
N LEU A 6 2.74 5.61 4.71
CA LEU A 6 3.90 5.06 4.03
C LEU A 6 4.40 3.85 4.83
N PHE A 7 4.57 2.73 4.16
CA PHE A 7 5.12 1.53 4.79
C PHE A 7 6.11 0.83 3.88
N ALA A 8 6.95 -0.01 4.48
CA ALA A 8 7.84 -0.91 3.76
C ALA A 8 7.53 -2.33 4.21
N SER A 9 7.76 -3.30 3.33
CA SER A 9 7.63 -4.71 3.66
C SER A 9 8.55 -5.53 2.78
N ARG A 10 8.77 -6.81 3.17
CA ARG A 10 9.50 -7.76 2.36
C ARG A 10 8.52 -8.65 1.62
N ALA A 11 8.83 -8.98 0.37
CA ALA A 11 8.07 -9.99 -0.35
C ALA A 11 8.37 -11.36 0.26
N ALA A 12 7.32 -12.13 0.53
CA ALA A 12 7.49 -13.50 1.03
C ALA A 12 8.20 -14.37 -0.02
N GLU A 13 7.89 -14.13 -1.29
CA GLU A 13 8.55 -14.74 -2.43
C GLU A 13 8.94 -13.63 -3.40
N PRO A 14 10.22 -13.28 -3.54
CA PRO A 14 10.65 -12.14 -4.35
C PRO A 14 10.66 -12.45 -5.85
N ALA A 15 9.58 -13.00 -6.38
CA ALA A 15 9.42 -13.29 -7.80
C ALA A 15 8.65 -12.18 -8.49
N ALA A 16 9.03 -11.87 -9.73
CA ALA A 16 8.35 -10.84 -10.53
C ALA A 16 6.85 -11.10 -10.66
N ALA A 17 6.45 -12.37 -10.76
CA ALA A 17 5.04 -12.75 -10.86
C ALA A 17 4.26 -12.37 -9.59
N THR A 18 4.86 -12.52 -8.40
CA THR A 18 4.24 -12.15 -7.13
C THR A 18 4.04 -10.63 -7.06
N ILE A 19 5.04 -9.87 -7.48
CA ILE A 19 4.97 -8.41 -7.52
C ILE A 19 3.85 -7.95 -8.45
N ALA A 20 3.77 -8.51 -9.66
CA ALA A 20 2.73 -8.20 -10.62
C ALA A 20 1.33 -8.53 -10.08
N SER A 21 1.20 -9.67 -9.41
CA SER A 21 -0.06 -10.09 -8.78
C SER A 21 -0.52 -9.08 -7.72
N ILE A 22 0.39 -8.62 -6.87
CA ILE A 22 0.07 -7.63 -5.84
C ILE A 22 -0.44 -6.33 -6.49
N CYS A 23 0.25 -5.84 -7.51
CA CYS A 23 -0.15 -4.62 -8.22
C CYS A 23 -1.53 -4.78 -8.88
N GLN A 24 -1.76 -5.90 -9.57
CA GLN A 24 -3.01 -6.15 -10.26
C GLN A 24 -4.22 -6.25 -9.33
N HIS A 25 -4.06 -6.86 -8.16
CA HIS A 25 -5.14 -7.01 -7.20
C HIS A 25 -5.42 -5.73 -6.40
N SER A 26 -4.40 -4.93 -6.17
CA SER A 26 -4.53 -3.74 -5.33
C SER A 26 -5.23 -2.58 -6.03
N GLN A 27 -4.91 -2.32 -7.29
CA GLN A 27 -5.40 -1.13 -7.99
C GLN A 27 -6.93 -1.03 -8.09
N PRO A 28 -7.66 -2.07 -8.57
CA PRO A 28 -9.11 -1.96 -8.68
C PRO A 28 -9.80 -1.76 -7.32
N ARG A 29 -9.34 -2.46 -6.29
CA ARG A 29 -9.91 -2.37 -4.96
C ARG A 29 -9.64 -0.99 -4.34
N ASN A 30 -8.45 -0.45 -4.57
CA ASN A 30 -8.09 0.87 -4.09
C ASN A 30 -8.97 1.95 -4.73
N ALA A 31 -9.22 1.86 -6.02
CA ALA A 31 -10.09 2.80 -6.72
C ALA A 31 -11.50 2.81 -6.14
N GLU A 32 -12.06 1.65 -5.83
CA GLU A 32 -13.39 1.52 -5.21
C GLU A 32 -13.44 2.17 -3.84
N ARG A 33 -12.34 2.15 -3.09
CA ARG A 33 -12.26 2.72 -1.75
C ARG A 33 -11.84 4.18 -1.74
N GLY A 34 -11.60 4.77 -2.92
CA GLY A 34 -11.10 6.14 -3.02
C GLY A 34 -9.65 6.27 -2.56
N ILE A 35 -8.86 5.19 -2.71
CA ILE A 35 -7.45 5.18 -2.34
C ILE A 35 -6.59 5.36 -3.58
N THR A 36 -5.61 6.24 -3.48
CA THR A 36 -4.58 6.44 -4.49
C THR A 36 -3.21 6.19 -3.87
N GLY A 37 -2.20 5.91 -4.69
CA GLY A 37 -0.89 5.66 -4.14
C GLY A 37 0.15 5.28 -5.17
N VAL A 38 1.32 4.94 -4.67
CA VAL A 38 2.46 4.53 -5.48
C VAL A 38 3.15 3.35 -4.80
N LEU A 39 3.57 2.37 -5.61
CA LEU A 39 4.33 1.21 -5.15
C LEU A 39 5.68 1.21 -5.84
N VAL A 40 6.73 1.09 -5.04
CA VAL A 40 8.11 0.91 -5.51
C VAL A 40 8.62 -0.40 -4.96
N CYS A 41 9.30 -1.18 -5.78
CA CYS A 41 9.86 -2.45 -5.32
C CYS A 41 11.24 -2.70 -5.93
N GLY A 42 12.06 -3.43 -5.21
CA GLY A 42 13.39 -3.84 -5.65
C GLY A 42 14.02 -4.71 -4.57
N ASP A 43 14.80 -5.71 -5.01
CA ASP A 43 15.52 -6.61 -4.12
C ASP A 43 14.64 -7.28 -3.06
N GLY A 44 13.38 -7.60 -3.43
CA GLY A 44 12.46 -8.26 -2.52
C GLY A 44 11.84 -7.35 -1.48
N VAL A 45 12.01 -6.05 -1.59
CA VAL A 45 11.43 -5.06 -0.69
C VAL A 45 10.37 -4.25 -1.42
N PHE A 46 9.22 -4.08 -0.78
CA PHE A 46 8.18 -3.16 -1.22
C PHE A 46 8.21 -1.90 -0.38
N MET A 47 8.02 -0.76 -1.02
CA MET A 47 7.74 0.50 -0.34
C MET A 47 6.49 1.09 -0.98
N GLN A 48 5.48 1.39 -0.18
CA GLN A 48 4.21 1.86 -0.69
C GLN A 48 3.72 3.07 0.08
N ALA A 49 3.25 4.06 -0.66
CA ALA A 49 2.54 5.21 -0.09
C ALA A 49 1.09 5.14 -0.56
N ILE A 50 0.15 5.30 0.36
CA ILE A 50 -1.28 5.30 0.05
C ILE A 50 -1.94 6.53 0.64
N GLU A 51 -2.91 7.07 -0.08
CA GLU A 51 -3.68 8.25 0.33
C GLU A 51 -5.16 7.98 0.18
N GLY A 52 -5.93 8.43 1.13
CA GLY A 52 -7.37 8.27 1.11
C GLY A 52 -8.01 8.64 2.43
N GLY A 53 -9.30 8.37 2.58
CA GLY A 53 -10.00 8.56 3.83
C GLY A 53 -9.38 7.71 4.94
N ARG A 54 -9.36 8.24 6.16
CA ARG A 54 -8.73 7.58 7.30
C ARG A 54 -9.21 6.14 7.48
N ALA A 55 -10.52 5.93 7.45
CA ALA A 55 -11.08 4.59 7.66
C ALA A 55 -10.68 3.61 6.55
N ALA A 56 -10.71 4.08 5.29
CA ALA A 56 -10.34 3.25 4.14
C ALA A 56 -8.86 2.87 4.17
N VAL A 57 -7.99 3.83 4.47
CA VAL A 57 -6.54 3.59 4.56
C VAL A 57 -6.21 2.64 5.71
N ASN A 58 -6.84 2.82 6.87
CA ASN A 58 -6.62 1.92 8.00
C ASN A 58 -7.09 0.50 7.70
N SER A 59 -8.23 0.36 7.03
CA SER A 59 -8.75 -0.95 6.64
C SER A 59 -7.81 -1.65 5.67
N LEU A 60 -7.33 -0.93 4.67
CA LEU A 60 -6.38 -1.49 3.69
C LEU A 60 -5.06 -1.89 4.36
N TYR A 61 -4.53 -1.05 5.23
CA TYR A 61 -3.29 -1.37 5.93
C TYR A 61 -3.44 -2.62 6.80
N GLY A 62 -4.58 -2.76 7.47
CA GLY A 62 -4.88 -3.98 8.22
C GLY A 62 -4.91 -5.24 7.34
N GLU A 63 -5.45 -5.14 6.13
CA GLU A 63 -5.43 -6.25 5.17
C GLU A 63 -4.00 -6.59 4.73
N ILE A 64 -3.16 -5.57 4.51
CA ILE A 64 -1.77 -5.77 4.12
C ILE A 64 -1.00 -6.50 5.24
N LEU A 65 -1.25 -6.13 6.50
CA LEU A 65 -0.62 -6.79 7.64
C LEU A 65 -0.97 -8.28 7.74
N ARG A 66 -2.15 -8.67 7.24
CA ARG A 66 -2.60 -10.06 7.24
C ARG A 66 -2.30 -10.81 5.94
N ASP A 67 -1.77 -10.12 4.94
CA ASP A 67 -1.50 -10.71 3.63
C ASP A 67 -0.18 -11.48 3.66
N ALA A 68 -0.25 -12.79 3.39
CA ALA A 68 0.92 -13.66 3.42
C ALA A 68 1.99 -13.31 2.38
N ARG A 69 1.67 -12.47 1.39
CA ARG A 69 2.62 -12.03 0.38
C ARG A 69 3.58 -10.95 0.91
N HIS A 70 3.25 -10.34 2.05
CA HIS A 70 4.09 -9.36 2.72
C HIS A 70 4.65 -9.92 4.02
N ARG A 71 5.90 -9.59 4.31
CA ARG A 71 6.58 -9.96 5.56
C ARG A 71 7.25 -8.72 6.15
N ASP A 72 7.40 -8.72 7.46
CA ASP A 72 8.13 -7.65 8.17
C ASP A 72 7.62 -6.25 7.79
N VAL A 73 6.30 -6.08 7.83
CA VAL A 73 5.69 -4.79 7.50
C VAL A 73 6.07 -3.76 8.55
N VAL A 74 6.64 -2.65 8.10
CA VAL A 74 7.07 -1.54 8.96
C VAL A 74 6.37 -0.27 8.53
N LEU A 75 5.64 0.37 9.44
CA LEU A 75 5.05 1.67 9.20
C LEU A 75 6.14 2.73 9.27
N LEU A 76 6.35 3.46 8.18
CA LEU A 76 7.39 4.48 8.11
C LEU A 76 6.86 5.88 8.41
N HIS A 77 5.63 6.17 7.99
CA HIS A 77 5.06 7.50 8.13
C HIS A 77 3.53 7.44 8.05
N TYR A 78 2.86 8.29 8.84
CA TYR A 78 1.41 8.44 8.82
C TYR A 78 1.08 9.88 9.17
N GLU A 79 0.31 10.56 8.30
CA GLU A 79 -0.05 11.96 8.54
C GLU A 79 -1.43 12.29 7.99
N GLU A 80 -2.07 13.27 8.56
CA GLU A 80 -3.25 13.89 7.99
C GLU A 80 -2.83 14.85 6.89
N ILE A 81 -3.57 14.81 5.77
CA ILE A 81 -3.27 15.65 4.61
C ILE A 81 -4.51 16.41 4.18
N THR A 82 -4.31 17.54 3.51
CA THR A 82 -5.39 18.35 2.96
C THR A 82 -5.63 18.09 1.49
N GLU A 83 -4.61 17.62 0.78
CA GLU A 83 -4.73 17.28 -0.64
C GLU A 83 -3.84 16.10 -0.99
N ARG A 84 -4.26 15.38 -2.02
CA ARG A 84 -3.52 14.21 -2.50
C ARG A 84 -2.33 14.61 -3.35
N ARG A 85 -1.28 13.80 -3.31
CA ARG A 85 -0.11 13.95 -4.19
C ARG A 85 -0.10 12.88 -5.28
N PHE A 86 -0.80 11.76 -5.06
CA PHE A 86 -0.78 10.65 -5.99
C PHE A 86 -2.11 10.52 -6.70
N VAL A 87 -2.06 10.17 -7.98
CA VAL A 87 -3.23 9.90 -8.81
C VAL A 87 -3.15 8.44 -9.28
N GLY A 88 -4.17 7.68 -8.98
CA GLY A 88 -4.21 6.28 -9.43
C GLY A 88 -3.72 5.22 -8.48
#